data_59e907d37c3f3cf1b6a3fddc18cc18e0
#
_entry.id   59e907d37c3f3cf1b6a3fddc18cc18e0
#
_cell.length_a   1.000
_cell.length_b   1.000
_cell.length_c   1.000
_cell.angle_alpha   90.00
_cell.angle_beta   90.00
_cell.angle_gamma   90.00
#
_symmetry.space_group_name_H-M   'P 1'
#
loop_
_entity.id
_entity.type
_entity.pdbx_description
1 polymer ?
#
loop_
_entity_poly.entity_id
_entity_poly.type
_entity_poly.pdbx_seq_one_letter_code
_entity_poly.pdbx_strand_id
1 'polypeptide(L)'
;MRVPNPIVLSFVAGAVLGAARVGAQSKLPELKATVDLKIDSALANPIRQAIILPGPAGEIVVSPQEAQGTMRWFDASGRALAFKVPVGYGRDNDVRWVTRLGWSGAALVVIDPAFRQIALLDKAGKLTKSLEYPAMIRPAWSDRHKYPLFSRYDAFGLYANGDLLVRPAEPKELMSTKEYDSTFSYFMRTNENGSIQRVLGRVPRTEGVLERRSGNSRWVYRVPFFPRTMWDIAADGSKIAIVSQALKGPDSASYRVIVLGEKGDTVLSKKFPATLTVIPKKSVDSAVARVSGSLRDHPLDELRGLVAKVIPPVYPPIEGFIFGADQTIWLQLHSTSADRQWLALDPAGNPIGLVSVPRSFVARAGDRAHLWGFEAEGDQLRTLVRYAITAGTAAKR
;
A
#
# COMPACT_ATOMS: atom_id res chain seq x y z
N MET A 1 35.94 9.40 34.97
CA MET A 1 35.22 9.36 33.70
C MET A 1 33.88 8.69 33.94
N ARG A 2 32.76 9.43 33.88
CA ARG A 2 31.42 8.92 34.12
C ARG A 2 30.83 8.52 32.78
N VAL A 3 30.43 7.25 32.66
CA VAL A 3 29.71 6.68 31.51
C VAL A 3 28.27 7.17 31.59
N PRO A 4 27.69 7.75 30.54
CA PRO A 4 26.27 8.10 30.54
C PRO A 4 25.43 6.85 30.32
N ASN A 5 24.38 6.73 31.12
CA ASN A 5 23.38 5.68 31.11
C ASN A 5 22.65 5.55 29.74
N PRO A 6 22.31 4.33 29.33
CA PRO A 6 21.46 4.12 28.18
C PRO A 6 20.03 4.59 28.49
N ILE A 7 19.46 5.38 27.61
CA ILE A 7 18.05 5.74 27.61
C ILE A 7 17.24 4.47 27.38
N VAL A 8 16.75 3.91 28.45
CA VAL A 8 15.71 2.90 28.45
C VAL A 8 14.42 3.62 28.05
N LEU A 9 13.90 3.34 26.88
CA LEU A 9 12.53 3.70 26.49
C LEU A 9 11.58 2.95 27.43
N SER A 10 11.22 3.58 28.54
CA SER A 10 10.16 3.13 29.42
C SER A 10 8.83 3.20 28.67
N PHE A 11 8.32 2.05 28.27
CA PHE A 11 6.90 1.89 27.96
C PHE A 11 6.13 2.20 29.24
N VAL A 12 5.53 3.37 29.32
CA VAL A 12 4.48 3.64 30.29
C VAL A 12 3.29 2.79 29.91
N ALA A 13 3.19 1.63 30.55
CA ALA A 13 2.00 0.80 30.56
C ALA A 13 0.94 1.50 31.41
N GLY A 14 0.16 2.35 30.79
CA GLY A 14 -1.12 2.80 31.36
C GLY A 14 -2.09 1.62 31.35
N ALA A 15 -2.05 0.82 32.41
CA ALA A 15 -3.06 -0.21 32.66
C ALA A 15 -4.36 0.48 33.09
N VAL A 16 -5.23 0.80 32.13
CA VAL A 16 -6.65 0.95 32.40
C VAL A 16 -7.27 -0.44 32.23
N LEU A 17 -7.34 -1.18 33.31
CA LEU A 17 -8.19 -2.35 33.49
C LEU A 17 -9.66 -1.91 33.50
N GLY A 18 -10.19 -1.61 32.32
CA GLY A 18 -11.60 -1.63 32.05
C GLY A 18 -11.95 -3.01 31.52
N ALA A 19 -12.42 -3.91 32.37
CA ALA A 19 -13.14 -5.11 31.95
C ALA A 19 -14.44 -4.67 31.27
N ALA A 20 -14.35 -4.19 30.03
CA ALA A 20 -15.49 -4.05 29.15
C ALA A 20 -15.95 -5.47 28.83
N ARG A 21 -17.04 -5.90 29.50
CA ARG A 21 -17.86 -7.04 29.10
C ARG A 21 -17.98 -7.07 27.60
N VAL A 22 -17.85 -8.27 27.04
CA VAL A 22 -18.26 -8.59 25.67
C VAL A 22 -19.77 -8.35 25.58
N GLY A 23 -20.12 -7.09 25.44
CA GLY A 23 -21.46 -6.60 25.27
C GLY A 23 -21.61 -6.08 23.87
N ALA A 24 -22.45 -6.73 23.08
CA ALA A 24 -23.03 -6.29 21.81
C ALA A 24 -22.05 -5.46 20.96
N GLN A 25 -21.37 -6.08 20.04
CA GLN A 25 -20.80 -5.36 18.90
C GLN A 25 -21.95 -4.55 18.30
N SER A 26 -21.98 -3.26 18.58
CA SER A 26 -22.92 -2.36 17.91
C SER A 26 -22.73 -2.59 16.42
N LYS A 27 -23.77 -3.02 15.75
CA LYS A 27 -23.75 -3.31 14.31
C LYS A 27 -23.23 -2.04 13.62
N LEU A 28 -22.08 -2.14 12.96
CA LEU A 28 -21.51 -1.00 12.27
C LEU A 28 -22.54 -0.45 11.28
N PRO A 29 -22.60 0.88 11.09
CA PRO A 29 -23.48 1.47 10.09
C PRO A 29 -23.24 0.82 8.72
N GLU A 30 -24.29 0.46 8.05
CA GLU A 30 -24.24 0.02 6.66
C GLU A 30 -24.22 1.25 5.77
N LEU A 31 -23.22 1.32 4.88
CA LEU A 31 -23.08 2.37 3.88
C LEU A 31 -23.59 1.85 2.55
N LYS A 32 -24.21 2.75 1.77
CA LYS A 32 -24.65 2.44 0.41
C LYS A 32 -23.61 2.89 -0.59
N ALA A 33 -23.20 1.99 -1.51
CA ALA A 33 -22.42 2.29 -2.69
C ALA A 33 -23.32 2.40 -3.90
N THR A 34 -23.23 3.50 -4.63
CA THR A 34 -23.98 3.70 -5.87
C THR A 34 -23.02 4.17 -6.95
N VAL A 35 -23.01 3.52 -8.10
CA VAL A 35 -22.20 3.98 -9.23
C VAL A 35 -22.71 5.35 -9.67
N ASP A 36 -21.86 6.35 -9.61
CA ASP A 36 -22.16 7.71 -10.03
C ASP A 36 -21.30 8.19 -11.22
N LEU A 37 -20.25 7.43 -11.56
CA LEU A 37 -19.38 7.69 -12.69
C LEU A 37 -18.87 6.41 -13.32
N LYS A 38 -18.92 6.30 -14.65
CA LYS A 38 -18.25 5.27 -15.46
C LYS A 38 -17.52 5.92 -16.62
N ILE A 39 -16.26 5.49 -16.82
CA ILE A 39 -15.42 5.98 -17.93
C ILE A 39 -14.81 4.76 -18.64
N ASP A 40 -15.42 4.33 -19.74
CA ASP A 40 -14.97 3.17 -20.52
C ASP A 40 -13.66 3.44 -21.25
N SER A 41 -13.39 4.71 -21.59
CA SER A 41 -12.16 5.13 -22.26
C SER A 41 -11.01 5.50 -21.30
N ALA A 42 -11.13 5.26 -20.01
CA ALA A 42 -10.09 5.62 -19.03
C ALA A 42 -8.75 4.95 -19.34
N LEU A 43 -8.81 3.74 -19.86
CA LEU A 43 -7.67 2.97 -20.34
C LEU A 43 -7.76 2.85 -21.87
N ALA A 44 -6.62 3.04 -22.54
CA ALA A 44 -6.57 2.86 -24.00
C ALA A 44 -6.81 1.41 -24.42
N ASN A 45 -6.28 0.49 -23.60
CA ASN A 45 -6.44 -0.96 -23.76
C ASN A 45 -6.64 -1.57 -22.36
N PRO A 46 -7.23 -2.76 -22.26
CA PRO A 46 -7.25 -3.51 -21.01
C PRO A 46 -5.83 -3.75 -20.48
N ILE A 47 -5.60 -3.47 -19.20
CA ILE A 47 -4.30 -3.62 -18.53
C ILE A 47 -4.47 -4.35 -17.21
N ARG A 48 -3.38 -4.88 -16.66
CA ARG A 48 -3.41 -5.60 -15.38
C ARG A 48 -3.29 -4.67 -14.18
N GLN A 49 -2.60 -3.56 -14.33
CA GLN A 49 -2.32 -2.65 -13.22
C GLN A 49 -2.44 -1.19 -13.65
N ALA A 50 -3.13 -0.41 -12.85
CA ALA A 50 -3.26 1.03 -13.02
C ALA A 50 -3.27 1.74 -11.67
N ILE A 51 -2.80 2.98 -11.68
CA ILE A 51 -2.91 3.91 -10.57
C ILE A 51 -4.08 4.85 -10.85
N ILE A 52 -4.87 5.13 -9.84
CA ILE A 52 -5.87 6.19 -9.83
C ILE A 52 -5.44 7.19 -8.77
N LEU A 53 -5.38 8.46 -9.13
CA LEU A 53 -5.14 9.56 -8.20
C LEU A 53 -6.30 10.56 -8.30
N PRO A 54 -7.21 10.59 -7.31
CA PRO A 54 -8.19 11.66 -7.20
C PRO A 54 -7.51 13.00 -6.92
N GLY A 55 -7.97 14.04 -7.57
CA GLY A 55 -7.50 15.39 -7.36
C GLY A 55 -8.38 16.20 -6.40
N PRO A 56 -7.86 17.33 -5.90
CA PRO A 56 -8.52 18.13 -4.87
C PRO A 56 -9.83 18.79 -5.33
N ALA A 57 -10.04 18.96 -6.64
CA ALA A 57 -11.27 19.50 -7.21
C ALA A 57 -12.18 18.41 -7.83
N GLY A 58 -11.96 17.13 -7.48
CA GLY A 58 -12.73 16.00 -7.96
C GLY A 58 -12.27 15.44 -9.31
N GLU A 59 -11.22 16.02 -9.89
CA GLU A 59 -10.57 15.47 -11.07
C GLU A 59 -9.93 14.10 -10.77
N ILE A 60 -9.64 13.34 -11.82
CA ILE A 60 -9.08 12.00 -11.71
C ILE A 60 -7.91 11.85 -12.68
N VAL A 61 -6.76 11.45 -12.18
CA VAL A 61 -5.63 11.02 -13.01
C VAL A 61 -5.58 9.52 -13.04
N VAL A 62 -5.46 8.93 -14.21
CA VAL A 62 -5.29 7.48 -14.41
C VAL A 62 -3.98 7.23 -15.15
N SER A 63 -3.14 6.39 -14.58
CA SER A 63 -1.88 5.98 -15.22
C SER A 63 -1.76 4.47 -15.26
N PRO A 64 -1.40 3.88 -16.41
CA PRO A 64 -0.98 2.49 -16.45
C PRO A 64 0.31 2.32 -15.62
N GLN A 65 0.44 1.17 -14.97
CA GLN A 65 1.69 0.71 -14.32
C GLN A 65 2.45 -0.28 -15.20
N GLU A 66 2.15 -0.33 -16.47
CA GLU A 66 2.80 -1.18 -17.47
C GLU A 66 3.81 -0.37 -18.28
N ALA A 67 4.72 -1.09 -18.97
CA ALA A 67 5.81 -0.48 -19.71
C ALA A 67 5.38 0.39 -20.89
N GLN A 68 4.10 0.40 -21.24
CA GLN A 68 3.53 1.21 -22.33
C GLN A 68 2.10 1.63 -21.99
N GLY A 69 1.74 2.86 -22.33
CA GLY A 69 0.41 3.37 -22.16
C GLY A 69 0.31 4.88 -22.25
N THR A 70 -0.81 5.41 -21.83
CA THR A 70 -1.04 6.86 -21.77
C THR A 70 -1.66 7.21 -20.43
N MET A 71 -1.01 8.10 -19.71
CA MET A 71 -1.61 8.73 -18.53
C MET A 71 -2.66 9.73 -19.00
N ARG A 72 -3.83 9.73 -18.39
CA ARG A 72 -4.98 10.54 -18.73
C ARG A 72 -5.50 11.28 -17.52
N TRP A 73 -6.06 12.46 -17.77
CA TRP A 73 -6.70 13.27 -16.76
C TRP A 73 -8.15 13.54 -17.14
N PHE A 74 -9.04 13.38 -16.19
CA PHE A 74 -10.48 13.59 -16.35
C PHE A 74 -10.95 14.65 -15.35
N ASP A 75 -11.93 15.45 -15.73
CA ASP A 75 -12.63 16.32 -14.79
C ASP A 75 -13.58 15.52 -13.87
N ALA A 76 -14.17 16.19 -12.89
CA ALA A 76 -15.07 15.56 -11.92
C ALA A 76 -16.30 14.87 -12.56
N SER A 77 -16.69 15.27 -13.78
CA SER A 77 -17.76 14.65 -14.54
C SER A 77 -17.31 13.43 -15.38
N GLY A 78 -16.02 13.14 -15.40
CA GLY A 78 -15.43 12.07 -16.21
C GLY A 78 -15.13 12.44 -17.65
N ARG A 79 -15.25 13.72 -18.01
CA ARG A 79 -14.86 14.18 -19.34
C ARG A 79 -13.34 14.24 -19.41
N ALA A 80 -12.77 13.61 -20.44
CA ALA A 80 -11.33 13.65 -20.68
C ALA A 80 -10.86 15.10 -20.92
N LEU A 81 -9.85 15.49 -20.19
CA LEU A 81 -9.12 16.74 -20.44
C LEU A 81 -8.10 16.53 -21.56
N ALA A 82 -7.55 17.63 -22.09
CA ALA A 82 -6.52 17.56 -23.14
C ALA A 82 -5.21 16.91 -22.69
N PHE A 83 -5.08 16.65 -21.38
CA PHE A 83 -3.94 16.00 -20.76
C PHE A 83 -3.78 14.57 -21.25
N LYS A 84 -2.70 14.31 -21.96
CA LYS A 84 -2.26 12.98 -22.38
C LYS A 84 -0.75 12.92 -22.32
N VAL A 85 -0.21 12.15 -21.37
CA VAL A 85 1.22 11.94 -21.26
C VAL A 85 1.53 10.51 -21.63
N PRO A 86 2.28 10.28 -22.73
CA PRO A 86 2.72 8.96 -23.09
C PRO A 86 3.67 8.42 -22.02
N VAL A 87 3.45 7.17 -21.63
CA VAL A 87 4.29 6.41 -20.69
C VAL A 87 4.91 5.25 -21.44
N GLY A 88 6.23 5.10 -21.39
CA GLY A 88 6.93 3.98 -22.03
C GLY A 88 8.34 4.32 -22.51
N TYR A 89 8.98 3.36 -23.16
CA TYR A 89 10.37 3.44 -23.61
C TYR A 89 10.57 4.17 -24.95
N GLY A 90 9.64 5.03 -25.37
CA GLY A 90 9.79 5.88 -26.56
C GLY A 90 10.88 6.96 -26.37
N ARG A 91 11.51 7.38 -27.49
CA ARG A 91 12.57 8.44 -27.43
C ARG A 91 12.05 9.78 -26.92
N ASP A 92 10.78 10.06 -27.20
CA ASP A 92 10.14 11.35 -26.92
C ASP A 92 9.23 11.31 -25.68
N ASN A 93 9.31 10.23 -24.87
CA ASN A 93 8.50 10.12 -23.68
C ASN A 93 9.23 10.72 -22.46
N ASP A 94 8.62 11.73 -21.85
CA ASP A 94 9.11 12.35 -20.60
C ASP A 94 9.00 11.41 -19.38
N VAL A 95 8.16 10.37 -19.48
CA VAL A 95 7.91 9.38 -18.43
C VAL A 95 8.01 7.98 -19.00
N ARG A 96 8.82 7.12 -18.40
CA ARG A 96 8.98 5.72 -18.83
C ARG A 96 8.14 4.75 -18.00
N TRP A 97 8.12 4.93 -16.71
CA TRP A 97 7.46 4.01 -15.79
C TRP A 97 6.90 4.76 -14.60
N VAL A 98 5.59 4.69 -14.43
CA VAL A 98 4.93 5.33 -13.29
C VAL A 98 4.78 4.30 -12.16
N THR A 99 5.46 4.55 -11.05
CA THR A 99 5.27 3.73 -9.84
C THR A 99 4.35 4.40 -8.84
N ARG A 100 4.29 5.72 -8.88
CA ARG A 100 3.42 6.49 -8.00
C ARG A 100 3.04 7.84 -8.63
N LEU A 101 1.84 8.25 -8.30
CA LEU A 101 1.33 9.59 -8.54
C LEU A 101 1.06 10.28 -7.20
N GLY A 102 1.19 11.60 -7.17
CA GLY A 102 0.89 12.43 -6.02
C GLY A 102 0.59 13.86 -6.42
N TRP A 103 0.32 14.71 -5.44
CA TRP A 103 0.10 16.13 -5.63
C TRP A 103 1.14 16.95 -4.87
N SER A 104 1.64 18.00 -5.49
CA SER A 104 2.41 19.07 -4.85
C SER A 104 1.76 20.39 -5.23
N GLY A 105 0.90 20.90 -4.35
CA GLY A 105 0.01 21.99 -4.70
C GLY A 105 -0.91 21.62 -5.88
N ALA A 106 -0.87 22.40 -6.96
CA ALA A 106 -1.63 22.13 -8.18
C ALA A 106 -0.87 21.26 -9.21
N ALA A 107 0.40 20.92 -8.95
CA ALA A 107 1.21 20.11 -9.85
C ALA A 107 1.01 18.62 -9.58
N LEU A 108 0.89 17.85 -10.64
CA LEU A 108 0.93 16.39 -10.57
C LEU A 108 2.39 15.92 -10.41
N VAL A 109 2.65 15.20 -9.36
CA VAL A 109 3.95 14.56 -9.10
C VAL A 109 3.91 13.16 -9.69
N VAL A 110 4.84 12.86 -10.59
CA VAL A 110 5.01 11.54 -11.19
C VAL A 110 6.37 10.99 -10.80
N ILE A 111 6.39 9.83 -10.15
CA ILE A 111 7.62 9.16 -9.76
C ILE A 111 7.96 8.09 -10.79
N ASP A 112 9.08 8.29 -11.48
CA ASP A 112 9.61 7.42 -12.54
C ASP A 112 10.97 6.83 -12.12
N PRO A 113 11.00 5.58 -11.64
CA PRO A 113 12.26 4.95 -11.24
C PRO A 113 13.15 4.58 -12.43
N ALA A 114 12.59 4.47 -13.65
CA ALA A 114 13.39 4.12 -14.83
C ALA A 114 14.35 5.25 -15.24
N PHE A 115 13.92 6.49 -15.04
CA PHE A 115 14.77 7.67 -15.21
C PHE A 115 15.37 8.19 -13.90
N ARG A 116 15.01 7.61 -12.76
CA ARG A 116 15.33 8.13 -11.43
C ARG A 116 14.93 9.60 -11.29
N GLN A 117 13.71 9.92 -11.76
CA GLN A 117 13.22 11.29 -11.74
C GLN A 117 11.87 11.39 -11.05
N ILE A 118 11.63 12.58 -10.55
CA ILE A 118 10.32 13.05 -10.14
C ILE A 118 9.95 14.17 -11.10
N ALA A 119 8.96 13.89 -11.94
CA ALA A 119 8.44 14.87 -12.87
C ALA A 119 7.26 15.60 -12.24
N LEU A 120 7.26 16.93 -12.34
CA LEU A 120 6.12 17.78 -11.98
C LEU A 120 5.46 18.23 -13.27
N LEU A 121 4.20 17.86 -13.41
CA LEU A 121 3.40 18.20 -14.59
C LEU A 121 2.30 19.18 -14.21
N ASP A 122 2.04 20.14 -15.11
CA ASP A 122 0.89 21.05 -14.98
C ASP A 122 -0.42 20.39 -15.44
N LYS A 123 -1.53 21.11 -15.35
CA LYS A 123 -2.86 20.62 -15.77
C LYS A 123 -2.98 20.36 -17.27
N ALA A 124 -2.05 20.84 -18.09
CA ALA A 124 -1.97 20.54 -19.52
C ALA A 124 -1.09 19.31 -19.82
N GLY A 125 -0.48 18.72 -18.79
CA GLY A 125 0.44 17.58 -18.94
C GLY A 125 1.86 17.99 -19.34
N LYS A 126 2.16 19.29 -19.30
CA LYS A 126 3.49 19.78 -19.63
C LYS A 126 4.41 19.61 -18.43
N LEU A 127 5.61 19.08 -18.69
CA LEU A 127 6.67 19.01 -17.71
C LEU A 127 7.11 20.42 -17.29
N THR A 128 6.88 20.78 -16.03
CA THR A 128 7.26 22.08 -15.46
C THR A 128 8.58 22.01 -14.71
N LYS A 129 8.86 20.86 -14.10
CA LYS A 129 10.10 20.61 -13.37
C LYS A 129 10.41 19.13 -13.38
N SER A 130 11.69 18.80 -13.54
CA SER A 130 12.22 17.46 -13.34
C SER A 130 13.29 17.51 -12.27
N LEU A 131 13.19 16.59 -11.32
CA LEU A 131 14.16 16.40 -10.23
C LEU A 131 14.74 15.00 -10.37
N GLU A 132 16.02 14.92 -10.62
CA GLU A 132 16.74 13.64 -10.53
C GLU A 132 16.96 13.32 -9.07
N TYR A 133 16.50 12.16 -8.63
CA TYR A 133 16.79 11.74 -7.27
C TYR A 133 18.13 10.99 -7.20
N PRO A 134 18.83 11.05 -6.05
CA PRO A 134 20.20 10.57 -5.90
C PRO A 134 20.34 9.10 -6.29
N ALA A 135 21.49 8.73 -6.84
CA ALA A 135 21.79 7.34 -7.19
C ALA A 135 21.87 6.42 -5.96
N MET A 136 22.13 6.99 -4.79
CA MET A 136 22.34 6.26 -3.55
C MET A 136 21.78 7.03 -2.36
N ILE A 137 21.26 6.28 -1.38
CA ILE A 137 20.93 6.82 -0.06
C ILE A 137 22.12 6.58 0.87
N ARG A 138 22.52 7.61 1.56
CA ARG A 138 23.70 7.60 2.45
C ARG A 138 23.30 8.02 3.86
N PRO A 139 23.75 7.30 4.90
CA PRO A 139 23.71 7.86 6.23
C PRO A 139 24.59 9.11 6.32
N ALA A 140 24.27 10.04 7.20
CA ALA A 140 25.20 11.11 7.58
C ALA A 140 26.51 10.47 8.07
N TRP A 141 27.63 11.19 7.93
CA TRP A 141 28.94 10.63 8.32
C TRP A 141 28.95 10.10 9.76
N SER A 142 28.33 10.82 10.69
CA SER A 142 28.15 10.44 12.08
C SER A 142 27.32 9.17 12.29
N ASP A 143 26.48 8.79 11.32
CA ASP A 143 25.52 7.69 11.42
C ASP A 143 25.88 6.48 10.54
N ARG A 144 27.07 6.46 9.94
CA ARG A 144 27.53 5.35 9.06
C ARG A 144 27.58 4.01 9.75
N HIS A 145 27.75 4.00 11.07
CA HIS A 145 27.70 2.79 11.88
C HIS A 145 26.28 2.33 12.18
N LYS A 146 25.26 3.18 11.93
CA LYS A 146 23.85 2.88 12.21
C LYS A 146 23.14 2.28 10.99
N TYR A 147 23.41 2.82 9.81
CA TYR A 147 22.73 2.45 8.58
C TYR A 147 23.72 2.12 7.47
N PRO A 148 23.42 1.09 6.65
CA PRO A 148 24.22 0.77 5.48
C PRO A 148 24.04 1.80 4.36
N LEU A 149 24.93 1.74 3.38
CA LEU A 149 24.76 2.42 2.11
C LEU A 149 23.72 1.69 1.25
N PHE A 150 22.71 2.41 0.75
CA PHE A 150 21.70 1.82 -0.13
C PHE A 150 21.91 2.29 -1.56
N SER A 151 22.28 1.36 -2.44
CA SER A 151 22.45 1.61 -3.88
C SER A 151 21.15 1.48 -4.68
N ARG A 152 20.07 0.98 -4.05
CA ARG A 152 18.75 0.85 -4.65
C ARG A 152 17.70 1.28 -3.64
N TYR A 153 16.71 1.99 -4.11
CA TYR A 153 15.56 2.40 -3.31
C TYR A 153 14.40 2.80 -4.22
N ASP A 154 13.20 2.77 -3.66
CA ASP A 154 12.00 3.30 -4.28
C ASP A 154 11.70 4.67 -3.66
N ALA A 155 11.47 5.68 -4.50
CA ALA A 155 10.92 6.96 -4.06
C ALA A 155 9.40 6.87 -4.06
N PHE A 156 8.75 7.54 -3.10
CA PHE A 156 7.30 7.50 -2.91
C PHE A 156 6.66 8.86 -2.75
N GLY A 157 7.41 9.90 -2.48
CA GLY A 157 6.88 11.24 -2.29
C GLY A 157 7.97 12.30 -2.32
N LEU A 158 7.53 13.52 -2.58
CA LEU A 158 8.34 14.73 -2.57
C LEU A 158 7.72 15.70 -1.56
N TYR A 159 8.47 16.05 -0.54
CA TYR A 159 8.08 17.05 0.43
C TYR A 159 8.25 18.46 -0.13
N ALA A 160 7.52 19.42 0.42
CA ALA A 160 7.55 20.81 -0.06
C ALA A 160 8.95 21.46 -0.02
N ASN A 161 9.83 21.01 0.88
CA ASN A 161 11.21 21.47 1.00
C ASN A 161 12.20 20.75 0.06
N GLY A 162 11.72 19.86 -0.81
CA GLY A 162 12.55 19.08 -1.74
C GLY A 162 13.08 17.75 -1.18
N ASP A 163 12.84 17.44 0.08
CA ASP A 163 13.18 16.13 0.65
C ASP A 163 12.33 15.02 0.01
N LEU A 164 12.86 13.80 0.03
CA LEU A 164 12.22 12.63 -0.54
C LEU A 164 11.75 11.67 0.54
N LEU A 165 10.56 11.11 0.35
CA LEU A 165 10.14 9.90 1.04
C LEU A 165 10.62 8.70 0.23
N VAL A 166 11.43 7.87 0.84
CA VAL A 166 12.07 6.73 0.18
C VAL A 166 11.94 5.45 1.01
N ARG A 167 12.02 4.32 0.31
CA ARG A 167 12.16 3.00 0.92
C ARG A 167 13.36 2.29 0.32
N PRO A 168 14.46 2.16 1.07
CA PRO A 168 15.62 1.42 0.61
C PRO A 168 15.29 -0.03 0.27
N ALA A 169 15.88 -0.50 -0.82
CA ALA A 169 15.92 -1.92 -1.13
C ALA A 169 16.86 -2.63 -0.13
N GLU A 170 16.88 -3.96 -0.20
CA GLU A 170 17.81 -4.75 0.61
C GLU A 170 19.26 -4.35 0.30
N PRO A 171 20.10 -4.07 1.31
CA PRO A 171 21.50 -3.78 1.09
C PRO A 171 22.19 -5.03 0.52
N LYS A 172 23.23 -4.82 -0.29
CA LYS A 172 24.00 -5.93 -0.88
C LYS A 172 24.60 -6.85 0.17
N GLU A 173 25.01 -6.28 1.29
CA GLU A 173 25.52 -7.01 2.44
C GLU A 173 24.45 -7.00 3.52
N LEU A 174 24.08 -8.18 4.00
CA LEU A 174 23.18 -8.32 5.14
C LEU A 174 23.89 -7.78 6.38
N MET A 175 23.69 -6.53 6.65
CA MET A 175 24.18 -5.89 7.87
C MET A 175 23.01 -5.69 8.82
N SER A 176 23.16 -6.17 10.03
CA SER A 176 22.30 -5.77 11.15
C SER A 176 23.13 -4.96 12.12
N THR A 177 22.70 -3.74 12.37
CA THR A 177 23.22 -2.90 13.43
C THR A 177 22.18 -2.80 14.54
N LYS A 178 22.48 -2.10 15.60
CA LYS A 178 21.49 -1.85 16.67
C LYS A 178 20.26 -1.09 16.14
N GLU A 179 20.44 -0.21 15.16
CA GLU A 179 19.43 0.67 14.60
C GLU A 179 18.82 0.15 13.29
N TYR A 180 19.53 -0.74 12.59
CA TYR A 180 19.11 -1.30 11.32
C TYR A 180 19.04 -2.82 11.37
N ASP A 181 17.86 -3.36 11.06
CA ASP A 181 17.59 -4.79 10.94
C ASP A 181 17.10 -5.10 9.51
N SER A 182 17.86 -5.89 8.77
CA SER A 182 17.56 -6.24 7.37
C SER A 182 16.26 -7.03 7.18
N THR A 183 15.66 -7.56 8.26
CA THR A 183 14.34 -8.21 8.21
C THR A 183 13.20 -7.23 8.02
N PHE A 184 13.48 -5.91 8.18
CA PHE A 184 12.52 -4.83 7.96
C PHE A 184 12.82 -4.02 6.70
N SER A 185 11.77 -3.52 6.07
CA SER A 185 11.82 -2.40 5.13
C SER A 185 11.59 -1.11 5.88
N TYR A 186 12.44 -0.13 5.66
CA TYR A 186 12.39 1.17 6.33
C TYR A 186 11.80 2.23 5.41
N PHE A 187 10.99 3.12 5.97
CA PHE A 187 10.62 4.37 5.34
C PHE A 187 11.53 5.46 5.88
N MET A 188 12.16 6.18 4.99
CA MET A 188 13.15 7.20 5.33
C MET A 188 12.84 8.51 4.62
N ARG A 189 13.12 9.61 5.29
CA ARG A 189 13.19 10.93 4.68
C ARG A 189 14.66 11.23 4.36
N THR A 190 14.92 11.59 3.12
CA THR A 190 16.27 11.99 2.66
C THR A 190 16.21 13.38 2.05
N ASN A 191 17.32 14.12 2.09
CA ASN A 191 17.44 15.33 1.32
C ASN A 191 17.69 15.03 -0.17
N GLU A 192 17.76 16.06 -0.98
CA GLU A 192 18.02 15.98 -2.43
C GLU A 192 19.35 15.28 -2.78
N ASN A 193 20.33 15.27 -1.88
CA ASN A 193 21.60 14.60 -2.06
C ASN A 193 21.60 13.13 -1.57
N GLY A 194 20.44 12.61 -1.16
CA GLY A 194 20.28 11.24 -0.66
C GLY A 194 20.79 11.01 0.76
N SER A 195 21.10 12.06 1.53
CA SER A 195 21.46 11.92 2.93
C SER A 195 20.22 11.64 3.78
N ILE A 196 20.27 10.59 4.60
CA ILE A 196 19.20 10.24 5.53
C ILE A 196 19.03 11.36 6.54
N GLN A 197 17.86 11.98 6.55
CA GLN A 197 17.47 12.99 7.52
C GLN A 197 16.77 12.35 8.72
N ARG A 198 15.93 11.34 8.43
CA ARG A 198 15.14 10.66 9.45
C ARG A 198 14.64 9.29 8.99
N VAL A 199 14.56 8.36 9.92
CA VAL A 199 13.76 7.14 9.76
C VAL A 199 12.35 7.43 10.28
N LEU A 200 11.37 7.23 9.42
CA LEU A 200 9.97 7.50 9.71
C LEU A 200 9.27 6.28 10.31
N GLY A 201 9.61 5.09 9.83
CA GLY A 201 9.02 3.85 10.29
C GLY A 201 9.60 2.64 9.58
N ARG A 202 9.11 1.47 9.95
CA ARG A 202 9.53 0.20 9.36
C ARG A 202 8.39 -0.79 9.27
N VAL A 203 8.45 -1.68 8.28
CA VAL A 203 7.52 -2.79 8.10
C VAL A 203 8.29 -4.08 7.88
N PRO A 204 7.80 -5.23 8.37
CA PRO A 204 8.44 -6.52 8.13
C PRO A 204 8.58 -6.81 6.63
N ARG A 205 9.74 -7.31 6.21
CA ARG A 205 10.05 -7.59 4.82
C ARG A 205 9.66 -8.99 4.39
N THR A 206 9.80 -9.93 5.31
CA THR A 206 9.76 -11.37 5.03
C THR A 206 8.48 -12.06 5.48
N GLU A 207 7.46 -11.27 5.88
CA GLU A 207 6.18 -11.85 6.28
C GLU A 207 5.54 -12.65 5.13
N GLY A 208 5.20 -13.90 5.42
CA GLY A 208 4.53 -14.77 4.45
C GLY A 208 5.37 -15.11 3.22
N VAL A 209 6.66 -15.15 3.37
CA VAL A 209 7.59 -15.50 2.31
C VAL A 209 8.36 -16.76 2.69
N LEU A 210 8.31 -17.78 1.84
CA LEU A 210 9.24 -18.89 1.85
C LEU A 210 10.46 -18.50 1.01
N GLU A 211 11.60 -18.49 1.66
CA GLU A 211 12.88 -18.27 1.00
C GLU A 211 13.67 -19.57 0.98
N ARG A 212 14.25 -19.90 -0.17
CA ARG A 212 15.18 -21.00 -0.31
C ARG A 212 16.38 -20.55 -1.11
N ARG A 213 17.55 -21.01 -0.71
CA ARG A 213 18.81 -20.77 -1.44
C ARG A 213 19.29 -22.11 -1.97
N SER A 214 19.72 -22.13 -3.21
CA SER A 214 20.39 -23.27 -3.84
C SER A 214 21.57 -22.71 -4.64
N GLY A 215 22.79 -22.98 -4.17
CA GLY A 215 23.99 -22.34 -4.72
C GLY A 215 23.88 -20.82 -4.69
N ASN A 216 24.07 -20.18 -5.85
CA ASN A 216 23.96 -18.73 -6.03
C ASN A 216 22.53 -18.24 -6.29
N SER A 217 21.56 -19.14 -6.39
CA SER A 217 20.17 -18.81 -6.68
C SER A 217 19.37 -18.65 -5.41
N ARG A 218 18.59 -17.54 -5.31
CA ARG A 218 17.65 -17.26 -4.24
C ARG A 218 16.23 -17.35 -4.79
N TRP A 219 15.42 -18.18 -4.18
CA TRP A 219 14.02 -18.37 -4.52
C TRP A 219 13.15 -17.73 -3.46
N VAL A 220 12.15 -16.97 -3.90
CA VAL A 220 11.21 -16.29 -3.03
C VAL A 220 9.80 -16.66 -3.47
N TYR A 221 9.07 -17.33 -2.61
CA TYR A 221 7.68 -17.71 -2.87
C TYR A 221 6.76 -17.10 -1.82
N ARG A 222 5.69 -16.44 -2.26
CA ARG A 222 4.70 -15.86 -1.35
C ARG A 222 3.69 -16.91 -0.91
N VAL A 223 3.59 -17.12 0.39
CA VAL A 223 2.63 -18.05 1.00
C VAL A 223 1.21 -17.54 0.76
N PRO A 224 0.33 -18.35 0.17
CA PRO A 224 -1.08 -17.99 0.01
C PRO A 224 -1.74 -17.74 1.37
N PHE A 225 -2.70 -16.81 1.40
CA PHE A 225 -3.51 -16.47 2.58
C PHE A 225 -2.72 -16.00 3.81
N PHE A 226 -1.45 -15.70 3.68
CA PHE A 226 -0.66 -15.22 4.81
C PHE A 226 -1.06 -13.78 5.19
N PRO A 227 -1.30 -13.48 6.49
CA PRO A 227 -1.65 -12.15 6.97
C PRO A 227 -0.44 -11.21 6.91
N ARG A 228 -0.33 -10.46 5.83
CA ARG A 228 0.81 -9.55 5.59
C ARG A 228 0.56 -8.18 6.18
N THR A 229 1.63 -7.54 6.59
CA THR A 229 1.62 -6.10 6.82
C THR A 229 1.47 -5.37 5.47
N MET A 230 0.49 -4.48 5.38
CA MET A 230 0.23 -3.61 4.24
C MET A 230 0.57 -2.18 4.61
N TRP A 231 0.90 -1.37 3.62
CA TRP A 231 1.16 0.05 3.81
C TRP A 231 0.78 0.82 2.55
N ASP A 232 0.44 2.08 2.77
CA ASP A 232 0.19 3.05 1.73
C ASP A 232 0.60 4.44 2.22
N ILE A 233 0.71 5.39 1.31
CA ILE A 233 1.22 6.72 1.57
C ILE A 233 0.19 7.73 1.08
N ALA A 234 -0.05 8.78 1.84
CA ALA A 234 -0.93 9.86 1.44
C ALA A 234 -0.53 10.44 0.07
N ALA A 235 -1.50 10.95 -0.68
CA ALA A 235 -1.27 11.48 -2.03
C ALA A 235 -0.25 12.62 -2.06
N ASP A 236 -0.14 13.38 -0.97
CA ASP A 236 0.83 14.47 -0.78
C ASP A 236 2.17 14.01 -0.18
N GLY A 237 2.33 12.72 0.11
CA GLY A 237 3.53 12.17 0.73
C GLY A 237 3.68 12.44 2.23
N SER A 238 2.75 13.17 2.85
CA SER A 238 2.89 13.66 4.24
C SER A 238 2.75 12.58 5.30
N LYS A 239 2.07 11.48 5.01
CA LYS A 239 1.78 10.42 5.97
C LYS A 239 1.95 9.04 5.38
N ILE A 240 2.27 8.09 6.24
CA ILE A 240 2.35 6.67 5.91
C ILE A 240 1.35 5.92 6.78
N ALA A 241 0.43 5.21 6.18
CA ALA A 241 -0.47 4.33 6.90
C ALA A 241 -0.01 2.87 6.77
N ILE A 242 -0.06 2.14 7.87
CA ILE A 242 0.40 0.76 7.98
C ILE A 242 -0.71 -0.06 8.63
N VAL A 243 -1.03 -1.19 8.02
CA VAL A 243 -1.99 -2.16 8.56
C VAL A 243 -1.24 -3.46 8.84
N SER A 244 -1.06 -3.77 10.11
CA SER A 244 -0.47 -5.03 10.54
C SER A 244 -1.54 -5.98 11.04
N GLN A 245 -1.37 -7.27 10.75
CA GLN A 245 -2.33 -8.31 11.12
C GLN A 245 -1.65 -9.34 12.03
N ALA A 246 -2.35 -9.80 13.04
CA ALA A 246 -1.87 -10.82 13.97
C ALA A 246 -2.92 -11.92 14.13
N LEU A 247 -2.52 -13.14 13.81
CA LEU A 247 -3.25 -14.37 14.14
C LEU A 247 -2.64 -14.94 15.41
N LYS A 248 -3.40 -14.95 16.50
CA LYS A 248 -2.94 -15.47 17.81
C LYS A 248 -3.46 -16.88 18.08
N GLY A 249 -3.48 -17.73 17.05
CA GLY A 249 -4.06 -19.06 17.12
C GLY A 249 -5.41 -19.15 16.39
N PRO A 250 -6.10 -20.28 16.48
CA PRO A 250 -7.33 -20.52 15.73
C PRO A 250 -8.52 -19.64 16.18
N ASP A 251 -8.47 -19.11 17.40
CA ASP A 251 -9.62 -18.46 18.02
C ASP A 251 -9.48 -16.94 18.18
N SER A 252 -8.34 -16.36 17.82
CA SER A 252 -8.10 -14.94 18.04
C SER A 252 -7.29 -14.30 16.92
N ALA A 253 -7.88 -13.32 16.27
CA ALA A 253 -7.19 -12.45 15.33
C ALA A 253 -7.41 -10.98 15.67
N SER A 254 -6.48 -10.17 15.26
CA SER A 254 -6.61 -8.72 15.33
C SER A 254 -5.79 -8.07 14.23
N TYR A 255 -6.17 -6.87 13.87
CA TYR A 255 -5.34 -6.01 13.04
C TYR A 255 -5.13 -4.67 13.74
N ARG A 256 -4.04 -4.02 13.40
CA ARG A 256 -3.69 -2.69 13.91
C ARG A 256 -3.47 -1.75 12.75
N VAL A 257 -4.06 -0.59 12.83
CA VAL A 257 -3.84 0.53 11.92
C VAL A 257 -2.92 1.54 12.61
N ILE A 258 -1.84 1.89 11.95
CA ILE A 258 -0.86 2.87 12.41
C ILE A 258 -0.74 3.93 11.31
N VAL A 259 -0.78 5.21 11.68
CA VAL A 259 -0.47 6.31 10.76
C VAL A 259 0.73 7.07 11.33
N LEU A 260 1.76 7.21 10.52
CA LEU A 260 2.99 7.95 10.82
C LEU A 260 2.95 9.30 10.10
N GLY A 261 3.33 10.35 10.80
CA GLY A 261 3.48 11.70 10.26
C GLY A 261 4.84 11.92 9.58
N GLU A 262 5.04 13.12 9.03
CA GLU A 262 6.29 13.52 8.34
C GLU A 262 7.54 13.45 9.22
N LYS A 263 7.36 13.50 10.52
CA LYS A 263 8.44 13.41 11.51
C LYS A 263 8.65 11.99 12.04
N GLY A 264 7.91 10.99 11.50
CA GLY A 264 7.92 9.63 12.01
C GLY A 264 7.21 9.48 13.35
N ASP A 265 6.50 10.50 13.79
CA ASP A 265 5.62 10.45 14.96
C ASP A 265 4.39 9.60 14.65
N THR A 266 3.90 8.90 15.67
CA THR A 266 2.68 8.11 15.53
C THR A 266 1.46 9.02 15.71
N VAL A 267 0.79 9.34 14.60
CA VAL A 267 -0.44 10.15 14.58
C VAL A 267 -1.66 9.31 15.00
N LEU A 268 -1.69 8.05 14.58
CA LEU A 268 -2.73 7.09 14.93
C LEU A 268 -2.11 5.73 15.23
N SER A 269 -2.58 5.06 16.29
CA SER A 269 -2.32 3.64 16.55
C SER A 269 -3.54 3.01 17.19
N LYS A 270 -4.31 2.24 16.41
CA LYS A 270 -5.55 1.64 16.88
C LYS A 270 -5.61 0.16 16.52
N LYS A 271 -5.99 -0.67 17.49
CA LYS A 271 -6.14 -2.12 17.33
C LYS A 271 -7.61 -2.47 17.26
N PHE A 272 -7.94 -3.40 16.36
CA PHE A 272 -9.28 -3.89 16.14
C PHE A 272 -9.31 -5.41 16.29
N PRO A 273 -10.36 -5.96 16.90
CA PRO A 273 -10.63 -7.38 16.84
C PRO A 273 -11.01 -7.76 15.41
N ALA A 274 -10.76 -9.02 15.03
CA ALA A 274 -11.15 -9.52 13.73
C ALA A 274 -11.91 -10.84 13.87
N THR A 275 -12.89 -11.02 13.00
CA THR A 275 -13.58 -12.29 12.84
C THR A 275 -12.70 -13.22 12.02
N LEU A 276 -12.58 -14.47 12.47
CA LEU A 276 -11.82 -15.51 11.80
C LEU A 276 -12.71 -16.32 10.86
N THR A 277 -12.20 -16.57 9.68
CA THR A 277 -12.82 -17.48 8.70
C THR A 277 -11.84 -18.60 8.39
N VAL A 278 -12.22 -19.82 8.69
CA VAL A 278 -11.40 -21.02 8.42
C VAL A 278 -11.23 -21.18 6.91
N ILE A 279 -10.01 -21.50 6.48
CA ILE A 279 -9.71 -21.79 5.08
C ILE A 279 -10.18 -23.21 4.76
N PRO A 280 -11.15 -23.41 3.84
CA PRO A 280 -11.58 -24.74 3.44
C PRO A 280 -10.44 -25.53 2.83
N LYS A 281 -10.37 -26.83 3.11
CA LYS A 281 -9.33 -27.71 2.55
C LYS A 281 -9.22 -27.61 1.03
N LYS A 282 -10.34 -27.52 0.31
CA LYS A 282 -10.38 -27.34 -1.14
C LYS A 282 -9.63 -26.06 -1.58
N SER A 283 -9.72 -24.96 -0.81
CA SER A 283 -9.02 -23.71 -1.11
C SER A 283 -7.51 -23.87 -0.88
N VAL A 284 -7.11 -24.57 0.18
CA VAL A 284 -5.70 -24.91 0.43
C VAL A 284 -5.15 -25.76 -0.70
N ASP A 285 -5.83 -26.85 -1.06
CA ASP A 285 -5.44 -27.76 -2.14
C ASP A 285 -5.30 -27.02 -3.47
N SER A 286 -6.26 -26.13 -3.79
CA SER A 286 -6.22 -25.31 -4.98
C SER A 286 -5.07 -24.30 -4.99
N ALA A 287 -4.73 -23.71 -3.83
CA ALA A 287 -3.62 -22.81 -3.70
C ALA A 287 -2.28 -23.54 -3.87
N VAL A 288 -2.13 -24.71 -3.24
CA VAL A 288 -0.96 -25.59 -3.39
C VAL A 288 -0.80 -26.05 -4.84
N ALA A 289 -1.88 -26.44 -5.51
CA ALA A 289 -1.83 -26.87 -6.91
C ALA A 289 -1.38 -25.76 -7.86
N ARG A 290 -1.69 -24.48 -7.55
CA ARG A 290 -1.25 -23.32 -8.33
C ARG A 290 0.21 -22.95 -8.12
N VAL A 291 0.87 -23.55 -7.12
CA VAL A 291 2.32 -23.43 -6.97
C VAL A 291 2.94 -24.00 -8.22
N SER A 292 3.22 -23.13 -9.18
CA SER A 292 3.85 -23.50 -10.45
C SER A 292 5.31 -23.11 -10.40
N GLY A 293 6.17 -24.02 -10.82
CA GLY A 293 7.58 -23.81 -10.71
C GLY A 293 8.17 -23.16 -11.93
N SER A 294 8.69 -21.98 -11.77
CA SER A 294 9.94 -21.60 -12.45
C SER A 294 11.17 -22.18 -11.71
N LEU A 295 10.97 -23.19 -10.92
CA LEU A 295 11.99 -23.84 -10.09
C LEU A 295 12.60 -25.01 -10.88
N ARG A 296 13.37 -24.71 -11.93
CA ARG A 296 14.00 -25.72 -12.77
C ARG A 296 14.81 -26.76 -12.00
N ASP A 297 15.28 -26.43 -10.79
CA ASP A 297 16.21 -27.25 -10.01
C ASP A 297 15.60 -27.84 -8.71
N HIS A 298 14.29 -27.70 -8.48
CA HIS A 298 13.64 -28.26 -7.30
C HIS A 298 12.40 -29.06 -7.63
N PRO A 299 12.22 -30.23 -7.00
CA PRO A 299 11.01 -31.00 -7.13
C PRO A 299 9.79 -30.17 -6.73
N LEU A 300 8.87 -29.97 -7.68
CA LEU A 300 7.65 -29.19 -7.46
C LEU A 300 6.86 -29.68 -6.25
N ASP A 301 6.88 -30.99 -6.03
CA ASP A 301 6.18 -31.63 -4.92
C ASP A 301 6.78 -31.29 -3.55
N GLU A 302 8.10 -31.09 -3.46
CA GLU A 302 8.74 -30.62 -2.23
C GLU A 302 8.28 -29.18 -1.89
N LEU A 303 8.26 -28.28 -2.89
CA LEU A 303 7.77 -26.92 -2.70
C LEU A 303 6.30 -26.89 -2.31
N ARG A 304 5.46 -27.69 -2.97
CA ARG A 304 4.05 -27.86 -2.60
C ARG A 304 3.89 -28.34 -1.17
N GLY A 305 4.69 -29.32 -0.75
CA GLY A 305 4.71 -29.80 0.62
C GLY A 305 5.12 -28.75 1.64
N LEU A 306 6.10 -27.90 1.32
CA LEU A 306 6.51 -26.78 2.18
C LEU A 306 5.41 -25.71 2.26
N VAL A 307 4.82 -25.33 1.14
CA VAL A 307 3.72 -24.35 1.10
C VAL A 307 2.52 -24.83 1.90
N ALA A 308 2.14 -26.11 1.75
CA ALA A 308 1.03 -26.69 2.49
C ALA A 308 1.21 -26.61 4.01
N LYS A 309 2.46 -26.76 4.50
CA LYS A 309 2.78 -26.69 5.94
C LYS A 309 2.71 -25.29 6.54
N VAL A 310 2.85 -24.25 5.73
CA VAL A 310 2.94 -22.86 6.20
C VAL A 310 1.71 -22.01 5.88
N ILE A 311 0.77 -22.52 5.08
CA ILE A 311 -0.52 -21.88 4.89
C ILE A 311 -1.23 -21.77 6.24
N PRO A 312 -1.68 -20.58 6.66
CA PRO A 312 -2.40 -20.43 7.92
C PRO A 312 -3.76 -21.16 7.87
N PRO A 313 -4.30 -21.57 9.04
CA PRO A 313 -5.58 -22.27 9.09
C PRO A 313 -6.79 -21.36 8.79
N VAL A 314 -6.60 -20.05 8.84
CA VAL A 314 -7.65 -19.05 8.67
C VAL A 314 -7.23 -17.99 7.67
N TYR A 315 -8.20 -17.40 6.98
CA TYR A 315 -7.95 -16.28 6.08
C TYR A 315 -7.45 -15.04 6.83
N PRO A 316 -6.59 -14.22 6.20
CA PRO A 316 -6.23 -12.93 6.75
C PRO A 316 -7.49 -12.06 6.88
N PRO A 317 -7.71 -11.40 8.01
CA PRO A 317 -8.91 -10.58 8.20
C PRO A 317 -8.99 -9.38 7.24
N ILE A 318 -7.85 -8.87 6.80
CA ILE A 318 -7.74 -7.76 5.84
C ILE A 318 -7.04 -8.25 4.57
N GLU A 319 -7.71 -8.11 3.43
CA GLU A 319 -7.22 -8.52 2.11
C GLU A 319 -6.64 -7.36 1.30
N GLY A 320 -7.13 -6.14 1.55
CA GLY A 320 -6.75 -4.94 0.84
C GLY A 320 -6.83 -3.71 1.73
N PHE A 321 -6.18 -2.65 1.27
CA PHE A 321 -6.07 -1.41 2.03
C PHE A 321 -5.86 -0.24 1.07
N ILE A 322 -6.54 0.89 1.36
CA ILE A 322 -6.39 2.16 0.66
C ILE A 322 -6.30 3.26 1.71
N PHE A 323 -5.32 4.13 1.56
CA PHE A 323 -5.21 5.36 2.34
C PHE A 323 -5.71 6.52 1.48
N GLY A 324 -6.90 7.02 1.81
CA GLY A 324 -7.62 8.01 1.02
C GLY A 324 -6.96 9.38 0.99
N ALA A 325 -7.31 10.16 -0.02
CA ALA A 325 -6.78 11.51 -0.22
C ALA A 325 -7.13 12.47 0.96
N ASP A 326 -8.25 12.24 1.62
CA ASP A 326 -8.72 12.93 2.84
C ASP A 326 -8.32 12.20 4.12
N GLN A 327 -7.41 11.21 4.02
CA GLN A 327 -6.93 10.35 5.11
C GLN A 327 -7.98 9.37 5.66
N THR A 328 -9.11 9.19 4.98
CA THR A 328 -10.01 8.07 5.23
C THR A 328 -9.28 6.76 4.98
N ILE A 329 -9.42 5.81 5.89
CA ILE A 329 -8.76 4.51 5.79
C ILE A 329 -9.79 3.48 5.36
N TRP A 330 -9.58 2.87 4.21
CA TRP A 330 -10.42 1.82 3.68
C TRP A 330 -9.74 0.47 3.85
N LEU A 331 -10.41 -0.46 4.53
CA LEU A 331 -9.93 -1.81 4.79
C LEU A 331 -10.85 -2.82 4.08
N GLN A 332 -10.32 -3.54 3.10
CA GLN A 332 -11.03 -4.65 2.50
C GLN A 332 -11.00 -5.82 3.46
N LEU A 333 -12.16 -6.15 4.00
CA LEU A 333 -12.31 -7.29 4.90
C LEU A 333 -12.38 -8.59 4.10
N HIS A 334 -11.86 -9.68 4.69
CA HIS A 334 -12.16 -11.00 4.14
C HIS A 334 -13.66 -11.26 4.24
N SER A 335 -14.27 -11.69 3.15
CA SER A 335 -15.68 -12.00 3.07
C SER A 335 -15.92 -13.21 2.15
N THR A 336 -16.79 -14.11 2.59
CA THR A 336 -17.29 -15.23 1.78
C THR A 336 -18.52 -14.87 0.95
N SER A 337 -19.07 -13.65 1.10
CA SER A 337 -20.20 -13.16 0.33
C SER A 337 -19.87 -13.00 -1.16
N ALA A 338 -20.90 -12.82 -2.00
CA ALA A 338 -20.74 -12.52 -3.42
C ALA A 338 -20.03 -11.18 -3.65
N ASP A 339 -20.11 -10.26 -2.68
CA ASP A 339 -19.54 -8.94 -2.73
C ASP A 339 -18.29 -8.82 -1.88
N ARG A 340 -17.42 -7.86 -2.21
CA ARG A 340 -16.31 -7.43 -1.37
C ARG A 340 -16.83 -6.46 -0.32
N GLN A 341 -16.40 -6.64 0.91
CA GLN A 341 -16.74 -5.74 2.00
C GLN A 341 -15.57 -4.81 2.33
N TRP A 342 -15.88 -3.54 2.47
CA TRP A 342 -14.92 -2.51 2.85
C TRP A 342 -15.38 -1.80 4.12
N LEU A 343 -14.49 -1.71 5.10
CA LEU A 343 -14.67 -0.91 6.31
C LEU A 343 -14.00 0.44 6.10
N ALA A 344 -14.78 1.51 6.25
CA ALA A 344 -14.26 2.86 6.28
C ALA A 344 -13.96 3.28 7.72
N LEU A 345 -12.77 3.86 7.93
CA LEU A 345 -12.39 4.52 9.17
C LEU A 345 -12.12 5.99 8.91
N ASP A 346 -12.48 6.86 9.83
CA ASP A 346 -12.10 8.27 9.80
C ASP A 346 -10.60 8.46 10.11
N PRO A 347 -10.01 9.66 9.94
CA PRO A 347 -8.61 9.91 10.24
C PRO A 347 -8.21 9.66 11.70
N ALA A 348 -9.18 9.65 12.64
CA ALA A 348 -8.97 9.27 14.04
C ALA A 348 -9.11 7.75 14.27
N GLY A 349 -9.34 6.98 13.21
CA GLY A 349 -9.50 5.54 13.25
C GLY A 349 -10.85 5.07 13.81
N ASN A 350 -11.87 5.93 13.84
CA ASN A 350 -13.20 5.48 14.23
C ASN A 350 -13.93 4.90 13.03
N PRO A 351 -14.67 3.78 13.19
CA PRO A 351 -15.45 3.22 12.12
C PRO A 351 -16.54 4.19 11.64
N ILE A 352 -16.54 4.47 10.34
CA ILE A 352 -17.61 5.23 9.67
C ILE A 352 -18.74 4.26 9.29
N GLY A 353 -18.39 3.10 8.73
CA GLY A 353 -19.34 2.08 8.35
C GLY A 353 -18.78 1.03 7.39
N LEU A 354 -19.62 0.08 7.01
CA LEU A 354 -19.33 -0.99 6.07
C LEU A 354 -20.02 -0.73 4.74
N VAL A 355 -19.33 -0.96 3.64
CA VAL A 355 -19.87 -0.91 2.28
C VAL A 355 -19.60 -2.21 1.55
N SER A 356 -20.55 -2.66 0.76
CA SER A 356 -20.41 -3.80 -0.14
C SER A 356 -20.32 -3.33 -1.58
N VAL A 357 -19.38 -3.88 -2.35
CA VAL A 357 -19.20 -3.60 -3.78
C VAL A 357 -19.00 -4.93 -4.53
N PRO A 358 -19.36 -5.02 -5.82
CA PRO A 358 -19.21 -6.24 -6.60
C PRO A 358 -17.77 -6.76 -6.60
N ARG A 359 -17.59 -8.09 -6.66
CA ARG A 359 -16.24 -8.69 -6.73
C ARG A 359 -15.45 -8.32 -7.98
N SER A 360 -16.14 -7.98 -9.07
CA SER A 360 -15.51 -7.47 -10.30
C SER A 360 -14.91 -6.09 -10.13
N PHE A 361 -15.31 -5.32 -9.11
CA PHE A 361 -14.76 -4.01 -8.83
C PHE A 361 -13.45 -4.13 -8.03
N VAL A 362 -12.38 -3.58 -8.60
CA VAL A 362 -11.05 -3.54 -7.99
C VAL A 362 -10.77 -2.10 -7.54
N ALA A 363 -11.01 -1.81 -6.28
CA ALA A 363 -10.75 -0.49 -5.70
C ALA A 363 -9.26 -0.15 -5.74
N ARG A 364 -8.93 1.11 -6.05
CA ARG A 364 -7.56 1.63 -6.18
C ARG A 364 -7.33 2.94 -5.43
N ALA A 365 -8.37 3.72 -5.23
CA ALA A 365 -8.32 4.97 -4.49
C ALA A 365 -9.64 5.20 -3.75
N GLY A 366 -9.65 6.10 -2.79
CA GLY A 366 -10.85 6.43 -2.04
C GLY A 366 -10.72 7.75 -1.30
N ASP A 367 -11.86 8.28 -0.89
CA ASP A 367 -12.03 9.28 0.15
C ASP A 367 -13.29 8.92 0.96
N ARG A 368 -13.72 9.79 1.85
CA ARG A 368 -14.91 9.54 2.67
C ARG A 368 -16.19 9.37 1.87
N ALA A 369 -16.29 10.04 0.72
CA ALA A 369 -17.49 10.10 -0.10
C ALA A 369 -17.45 9.14 -1.29
N HIS A 370 -16.28 8.63 -1.67
CA HIS A 370 -16.13 7.85 -2.90
C HIS A 370 -15.10 6.70 -2.76
N LEU A 371 -15.36 5.66 -3.55
CA LEU A 371 -14.36 4.64 -3.91
C LEU A 371 -14.18 4.64 -5.43
N TRP A 372 -12.93 4.77 -5.87
CA TRP A 372 -12.54 4.64 -7.29
C TRP A 372 -11.83 3.34 -7.53
N GLY A 373 -12.13 2.75 -8.67
CA GLY A 373 -11.51 1.50 -9.06
C GLY A 373 -11.85 1.17 -10.50
N PHE A 374 -11.61 -0.08 -10.86
CA PHE A 374 -11.92 -0.59 -12.18
C PHE A 374 -12.84 -1.79 -12.10
N GLU A 375 -13.78 -1.89 -13.05
CA GLU A 375 -14.39 -3.16 -13.38
C GLU A 375 -13.34 -4.03 -14.07
N ALA A 376 -13.14 -5.25 -13.55
CA ALA A 376 -12.19 -6.21 -14.06
C ALA A 376 -12.91 -7.40 -14.71
N GLU A 377 -12.36 -7.87 -15.82
CA GLU A 377 -12.74 -9.12 -16.45
C GLU A 377 -11.52 -10.06 -16.42
N GLY A 378 -11.61 -11.10 -15.58
CA GLY A 378 -10.45 -11.92 -15.26
C GLY A 378 -9.37 -11.10 -14.51
N ASP A 379 -8.18 -11.03 -15.08
CA ASP A 379 -7.03 -10.26 -14.56
C ASP A 379 -6.85 -8.89 -15.24
N GLN A 380 -7.76 -8.51 -16.13
CA GLN A 380 -7.68 -7.27 -16.91
C GLN A 380 -8.63 -6.22 -16.38
N LEU A 381 -8.09 -5.02 -16.11
CA LEU A 381 -8.84 -3.83 -15.77
C LEU A 381 -9.39 -3.19 -17.06
N ARG A 382 -10.65 -2.76 -17.06
CA ARG A 382 -11.32 -2.20 -18.24
C ARG A 382 -11.88 -0.82 -17.97
N THR A 383 -13.01 -0.74 -17.32
CA THR A 383 -13.77 0.49 -17.10
C THR A 383 -13.42 1.09 -15.75
N LEU A 384 -13.08 2.38 -15.73
CA LEU A 384 -12.97 3.13 -14.49
C LEU A 384 -14.38 3.38 -13.94
N VAL A 385 -14.56 3.08 -12.66
CA VAL A 385 -15.84 3.25 -11.96
C VAL A 385 -15.60 4.01 -10.67
N ARG A 386 -16.49 4.96 -10.38
CA ARG A 386 -16.60 5.61 -9.09
C ARG A 386 -17.90 5.20 -8.41
N TYR A 387 -17.80 4.80 -7.17
CA TYR A 387 -18.94 4.61 -6.29
C TYR A 387 -19.05 5.80 -5.34
N ALA A 388 -20.20 6.49 -5.37
CA ALA A 388 -20.58 7.42 -4.31
C ALA A 388 -20.98 6.61 -3.06
N ILE A 389 -20.46 7.02 -1.91
CA ILE A 389 -20.69 6.39 -0.62
C ILE A 389 -21.58 7.29 0.23
N THR A 390 -22.72 6.79 0.58
CA THR A 390 -23.71 7.52 1.40
C THR A 390 -24.11 6.69 2.64
N ALA A 391 -24.66 7.34 3.64
CA ALA A 391 -25.27 6.62 4.75
C ALA A 391 -26.42 5.75 4.23
N GLY A 392 -26.39 4.46 4.56
CA GLY A 392 -27.53 3.59 4.31
C GLY A 392 -28.75 4.11 5.09
N THR A 393 -29.91 4.08 4.48
CA THR A 393 -31.16 4.32 5.22
C THR A 393 -31.29 3.22 6.26
N ALA A 394 -31.25 3.61 7.55
CA ALA A 394 -31.57 2.66 8.60
C ALA A 394 -32.90 2.00 8.28
N ALA A 395 -32.89 0.68 8.07
CA ALA A 395 -34.14 -0.05 7.90
C ALA A 395 -35.02 0.29 9.11
N LYS A 396 -36.10 1.02 8.89
CA LYS A 396 -37.12 1.21 9.91
C LYS A 396 -37.58 -0.20 10.31
N ARG A 397 -37.20 -0.62 11.54
CA ARG A 397 -37.72 -1.83 12.16
C ARG A 397 -39.13 -1.57 12.67
#